data_337da85bd07ff44e2fe6071487c29581
#
_entry.id   337da85bd07ff44e2fe6071487c29581
#
_cell.length_a   1.000
_cell.length_b   1.000
_cell.length_c   1.000
_cell.angle_alpha   90.00
_cell.angle_beta   90.00
_cell.angle_gamma   90.00
#
_symmetry.space_group_name_H-M   'P 1'
#
loop_
_entity.id
_entity.type
_entity.pdbx_description
1 polymer ?
#
loop_
_entity_poly.entity_id
_entity_poly.type
_entity_poly.pdbx_seq_one_letter_code
_entity_poly.pdbx_strand_id
1 'polypeptide(L)'
;MRYLFVLLNLFISATCCPAADIKDATGRVVAVPEQVSRVMAAGPAAAVVLYVLAPEKMIAWPSAPRPNEREFILPAARDLPELGRLTGRGDTANVEVVLNAKPDLIFDFGSVSPTFVSLAQRVQEQTGIPYLLFNGRLDQTAPSLRDLGRALGVTERAEAIARYVEETDRLIDERLKDLPAGARKRVYLARQPNGLETGLTGSINTEIIERAGGINVAERSTGRGGIANVSIEQVLAWAPDTIITWDANFFAQVPDDPVWAAVPAVANRRVFQGPRLPFGWIDAPPSINRTIGLRWIAGLLYPERFPEDIRAVARDFIRLFYQAEVTDAQLDRILAGAQPGGRGR
;
A
#
# COMPACT_ATOMS: atom_id res chain seq x y z
N MET A 1 17.72 -54.59 53.19
CA MET A 1 16.80 -53.94 52.25
C MET A 1 17.49 -52.66 51.72
N ARG A 2 17.96 -52.71 50.46
CA ARG A 2 18.63 -51.60 49.79
C ARG A 2 17.61 -51.03 48.77
N TYR A 3 17.12 -49.81 48.98
CA TYR A 3 16.26 -49.10 48.04
C TYR A 3 17.15 -48.45 46.98
N LEU A 4 16.99 -48.92 45.73
CA LEU A 4 17.63 -48.34 44.56
C LEU A 4 16.70 -47.18 44.03
N PHE A 5 17.14 -45.91 44.22
CA PHE A 5 16.46 -44.78 43.61
C PHE A 5 16.90 -44.64 42.15
N VAL A 6 16.00 -44.95 41.21
CA VAL A 6 16.21 -44.66 39.80
C VAL A 6 15.76 -43.22 39.55
N LEU A 7 16.74 -42.33 39.34
CA LEU A 7 16.50 -40.98 38.85
C LEU A 7 16.15 -41.04 37.36
N LEU A 8 14.89 -40.83 37.02
CA LEU A 8 14.42 -40.67 35.65
C LEU A 8 14.74 -39.27 35.18
N ASN A 9 15.85 -39.08 34.43
CA ASN A 9 16.17 -37.84 33.75
C ASN A 9 15.20 -37.64 32.57
N LEU A 10 14.25 -36.71 32.75
CA LEU A 10 13.35 -36.27 31.70
C LEU A 10 14.15 -35.29 30.80
N PHE A 11 14.71 -35.83 29.70
CA PHE A 11 15.26 -34.98 28.64
C PHE A 11 14.09 -34.26 27.94
N ILE A 12 13.87 -32.99 28.27
CA ILE A 12 13.03 -32.09 27.48
C ILE A 12 13.84 -31.79 26.20
N SER A 13 13.58 -32.56 25.16
CA SER A 13 14.04 -32.23 23.81
C SER A 13 13.38 -30.92 23.40
N ALA A 14 14.11 -29.82 23.45
CA ALA A 14 13.71 -28.61 22.77
C ALA A 14 13.61 -28.94 21.28
N THR A 15 12.42 -29.10 20.77
CA THR A 15 12.17 -29.20 19.33
C THR A 15 12.62 -27.87 18.72
N CYS A 16 13.83 -27.86 18.17
CA CYS A 16 14.31 -26.80 17.31
C CYS A 16 13.37 -26.80 16.09
N CYS A 17 12.43 -25.86 16.04
CA CYS A 17 11.59 -25.67 14.86
C CYS A 17 12.54 -25.30 13.72
N PRO A 18 12.57 -26.05 12.61
CA PRO A 18 13.42 -25.67 11.48
C PRO A 18 13.06 -24.24 11.05
N ALA A 19 14.06 -23.45 10.75
CA ALA A 19 13.92 -22.03 10.35
C ALA A 19 14.57 -21.84 8.98
N ALA A 20 13.93 -21.02 8.14
CA ALA A 20 14.49 -20.61 6.86
C ALA A 20 15.11 -19.20 7.00
N ASP A 21 16.31 -19.03 6.49
CA ASP A 21 16.95 -17.72 6.44
C ASP A 21 16.37 -16.88 5.29
N ILE A 22 15.71 -15.79 5.63
CA ILE A 22 15.13 -14.83 4.68
C ILE A 22 15.95 -13.54 4.70
N LYS A 23 16.46 -13.15 3.54
CA LYS A 23 17.12 -11.84 3.38
C LYS A 23 16.05 -10.80 3.09
N ASP A 24 15.91 -9.81 3.95
CA ASP A 24 14.98 -8.72 3.77
C ASP A 24 15.51 -7.60 2.84
N ALA A 25 14.69 -6.60 2.53
CA ALA A 25 15.05 -5.51 1.62
C ALA A 25 16.20 -4.62 2.13
N THR A 26 16.61 -4.75 3.39
CA THR A 26 17.76 -4.03 3.97
C THR A 26 19.03 -4.83 3.96
N GLY A 27 18.96 -6.07 3.52
CA GLY A 27 20.08 -7.02 3.49
C GLY A 27 20.28 -7.81 4.80
N ARG A 28 19.40 -7.62 5.80
CA ARG A 28 19.43 -8.43 7.04
C ARG A 28 18.98 -9.85 6.71
N VAL A 29 19.67 -10.82 7.28
CA VAL A 29 19.24 -12.22 7.25
C VAL A 29 18.48 -12.49 8.53
N VAL A 30 17.23 -12.89 8.41
CA VAL A 30 16.32 -13.12 9.52
C VAL A 30 15.86 -14.59 9.47
N ALA A 31 16.07 -15.31 10.54
CA ALA A 31 15.59 -16.68 10.71
C ALA A 31 14.07 -16.65 10.94
N VAL A 32 13.30 -17.22 10.00
CA VAL A 32 11.83 -17.29 10.01
C VAL A 32 11.42 -18.74 10.18
N PRO A 33 10.43 -19.08 11.04
CA PRO A 33 9.94 -20.45 11.16
C PRO A 33 9.50 -21.02 9.80
N GLU A 34 9.81 -22.28 9.51
CA GLU A 34 9.36 -22.93 8.26
C GLU A 34 7.84 -22.93 8.11
N GLN A 35 7.11 -22.99 9.21
CA GLN A 35 5.65 -22.93 9.23
C GLN A 35 5.21 -21.60 9.89
N VAL A 36 4.92 -20.62 9.06
CA VAL A 36 4.32 -19.35 9.49
C VAL A 36 2.81 -19.45 9.35
N SER A 37 2.08 -19.30 10.45
CA SER A 37 0.63 -19.37 10.50
C SER A 37 -0.02 -18.11 11.10
N ARG A 38 0.71 -17.36 11.88
CA ARG A 38 0.23 -16.16 12.59
C ARG A 38 1.07 -14.96 12.22
N VAL A 39 0.55 -14.09 11.38
CA VAL A 39 1.30 -12.95 10.86
C VAL A 39 0.69 -11.64 11.31
N MET A 40 1.54 -10.77 11.83
CA MET A 40 1.18 -9.39 12.16
C MET A 40 1.78 -8.44 11.12
N ALA A 41 0.94 -7.66 10.48
CA ALA A 41 1.38 -6.54 9.66
C ALA A 41 1.78 -5.36 10.54
N ALA A 42 2.98 -4.81 10.36
CA ALA A 42 3.47 -3.69 11.15
C ALA A 42 2.71 -2.39 10.93
N GLY A 43 2.17 -2.22 9.73
CA GLY A 43 1.44 -1.01 9.36
C GLY A 43 0.40 -1.25 8.26
N PRO A 44 -0.34 -0.18 7.89
CA PRO A 44 -1.45 -0.30 6.94
C PRO A 44 -1.05 -0.83 5.56
N ALA A 45 0.12 -0.44 5.03
CA ALA A 45 0.57 -0.93 3.73
C ALA A 45 0.88 -2.43 3.75
N ALA A 46 1.54 -2.92 4.80
CA ALA A 46 1.80 -4.33 5.01
C ALA A 46 0.50 -5.13 5.20
N ALA A 47 -0.51 -4.57 5.87
CA ALA A 47 -1.79 -5.25 6.07
C ALA A 47 -2.53 -5.51 4.75
N VAL A 48 -2.48 -4.58 3.80
CA VAL A 48 -3.06 -4.80 2.47
C VAL A 48 -2.31 -5.91 1.72
N VAL A 49 -0.98 -5.94 1.79
CA VAL A 49 -0.18 -7.01 1.17
C VAL A 49 -0.47 -8.36 1.81
N LEU A 50 -0.54 -8.40 3.15
CA LEU A 50 -0.86 -9.64 3.88
C LEU A 50 -2.24 -10.17 3.49
N TYR A 51 -3.25 -9.29 3.47
CA TYR A 51 -4.60 -9.65 3.05
C TYR A 51 -4.64 -10.22 1.62
N VAL A 52 -3.89 -9.62 0.70
CA VAL A 52 -3.83 -10.07 -0.71
C VAL A 52 -3.14 -11.43 -0.83
N LEU A 53 -2.06 -11.67 -0.08
CA LEU A 53 -1.25 -12.89 -0.21
C LEU A 53 -1.77 -14.05 0.63
N ALA A 54 -2.10 -13.81 1.89
CA ALA A 54 -2.39 -14.84 2.88
C ALA A 54 -3.39 -14.34 3.94
N PRO A 55 -4.66 -14.05 3.56
CA PRO A 55 -5.66 -13.54 4.50
C PRO A 55 -5.91 -14.51 5.68
N GLU A 56 -5.73 -15.81 5.45
CA GLU A 56 -5.90 -16.87 6.47
C GLU A 56 -4.80 -16.87 7.55
N LYS A 57 -3.65 -16.23 7.28
CA LYS A 57 -2.54 -16.12 8.25
C LYS A 57 -2.59 -14.80 9.02
N MET A 58 -3.46 -13.89 8.62
CA MET A 58 -3.60 -12.58 9.25
C MET A 58 -4.26 -12.70 10.61
N ILE A 59 -3.62 -12.18 11.68
CA ILE A 59 -4.18 -12.25 13.04
C ILE A 59 -4.95 -11.00 13.43
N ALA A 60 -4.72 -9.87 12.78
CA ALA A 60 -5.34 -8.60 13.10
C ALA A 60 -5.15 -7.55 12.01
N TRP A 61 -5.92 -6.49 12.09
CA TRP A 61 -5.72 -5.26 11.33
C TRP A 61 -4.97 -4.22 12.16
N PRO A 62 -4.12 -3.39 11.54
CA PRO A 62 -3.59 -2.18 12.19
C PRO A 62 -4.66 -1.14 12.52
N SER A 63 -5.72 -1.11 11.70
CA SER A 63 -6.97 -0.38 11.95
C SER A 63 -8.10 -1.18 11.32
N ALA A 64 -9.16 -1.42 12.06
CA ALA A 64 -10.28 -2.24 11.61
C ALA A 64 -10.93 -1.65 10.33
N PRO A 65 -11.30 -2.50 9.37
CA PRO A 65 -12.00 -2.04 8.17
C PRO A 65 -13.30 -1.32 8.51
N ARG A 66 -13.52 -0.19 7.87
CA ARG A 66 -14.74 0.60 8.02
C ARG A 66 -15.96 -0.15 7.47
N PRO A 67 -17.18 0.18 7.90
CA PRO A 67 -18.39 -0.52 7.45
C PRO A 67 -18.52 -0.62 5.92
N ASN A 68 -18.17 0.43 5.19
CA ASN A 68 -18.22 0.48 3.73
C ASN A 68 -17.05 -0.23 3.03
N GLU A 69 -16.03 -0.65 3.76
CA GLU A 69 -14.90 -1.44 3.25
C GLU A 69 -15.14 -2.95 3.46
N ARG A 70 -15.86 -3.32 4.53
CA ARG A 70 -16.05 -4.71 4.96
C ARG A 70 -16.75 -5.60 3.93
N GLU A 71 -17.61 -5.03 3.09
CA GLU A 71 -18.30 -5.77 2.05
C GLU A 71 -17.38 -6.29 0.93
N PHE A 72 -16.19 -5.70 0.79
CA PHE A 72 -15.17 -6.08 -0.20
C PHE A 72 -14.09 -6.99 0.38
N ILE A 73 -14.18 -7.31 1.67
CA ILE A 73 -13.18 -8.09 2.41
C ILE A 73 -13.76 -9.47 2.74
N LEU A 74 -12.95 -10.50 2.55
CA LEU A 74 -13.31 -11.88 2.86
C LEU A 74 -13.83 -12.02 4.29
N PRO A 75 -14.88 -12.82 4.53
CA PRO A 75 -15.46 -12.98 5.87
C PRO A 75 -14.44 -13.31 6.96
N ALA A 76 -13.49 -14.17 6.66
CA ALA A 76 -12.46 -14.59 7.62
C ALA A 76 -11.52 -13.46 8.05
N ALA A 77 -11.32 -12.43 7.21
CA ALA A 77 -10.42 -11.32 7.51
C ALA A 77 -11.16 -10.07 8.00
N ARG A 78 -12.42 -9.83 7.57
CA ARG A 78 -13.14 -8.58 7.87
C ARG A 78 -13.47 -8.39 9.36
N ASP A 79 -13.55 -9.47 10.12
CA ASP A 79 -13.95 -9.48 11.53
C ASP A 79 -12.75 -9.68 12.47
N LEU A 80 -11.53 -9.67 11.95
CA LEU A 80 -10.31 -9.72 12.75
C LEU A 80 -10.20 -8.47 13.64
N PRO A 81 -9.60 -8.61 14.84
CA PRO A 81 -9.45 -7.51 15.78
C PRO A 81 -8.51 -6.43 15.24
N GLU A 82 -8.62 -5.24 15.82
CA GLU A 82 -7.63 -4.17 15.67
C GLU A 82 -6.57 -4.31 16.76
N LEU A 83 -5.29 -4.35 16.38
CA LEU A 83 -4.16 -4.39 17.31
C LEU A 83 -3.29 -3.13 17.24
N GLY A 84 -3.67 -2.15 16.43
CA GLY A 84 -2.86 -0.97 16.20
C GLY A 84 -1.69 -1.23 15.24
N ARG A 85 -0.83 -0.23 15.10
CA ARG A 85 0.26 -0.21 14.14
C ARG A 85 1.59 0.16 14.81
N LEU A 86 2.65 -0.49 14.38
CA LEU A 86 4.04 -0.20 14.75
C LEU A 86 4.66 0.85 13.82
N THR A 87 4.10 1.00 12.61
CA THR A 87 4.58 1.91 11.57
C THR A 87 3.44 2.68 10.93
N GLY A 88 3.78 3.82 10.34
CA GLY A 88 2.82 4.74 9.76
C GLY A 88 2.57 5.95 10.65
N ARG A 89 1.56 6.75 10.30
CA ARG A 89 1.25 7.99 11.04
C ARG A 89 0.48 7.66 12.33
N GLY A 90 1.03 8.00 13.48
CA GLY A 90 0.43 7.76 14.80
C GLY A 90 0.56 6.30 15.23
N ASP A 91 1.75 5.91 15.70
CA ASP A 91 1.99 4.59 16.27
C ASP A 91 1.03 4.32 17.42
N THR A 92 0.28 3.21 17.32
CA THR A 92 -0.75 2.85 18.31
C THR A 92 -0.52 1.48 18.93
N ALA A 93 0.40 0.67 18.36
CA ALA A 93 0.85 -0.59 18.96
C ALA A 93 2.22 -0.43 19.61
N ASN A 94 2.46 -1.21 20.65
CA ASN A 94 3.73 -1.30 21.35
C ASN A 94 4.17 -2.76 21.49
N VAL A 95 5.35 -2.98 22.10
CA VAL A 95 5.92 -4.32 22.30
C VAL A 95 5.00 -5.24 23.11
N GLU A 96 4.26 -4.73 24.08
CA GLU A 96 3.31 -5.51 24.87
C GLU A 96 2.17 -6.06 24.03
N VAL A 97 1.59 -5.25 23.11
CA VAL A 97 0.58 -5.69 22.16
C VAL A 97 1.12 -6.83 21.28
N VAL A 98 2.35 -6.70 20.80
CA VAL A 98 3.01 -7.73 19.99
C VAL A 98 3.17 -9.03 20.76
N LEU A 99 3.70 -8.96 22.01
CA LEU A 99 3.91 -10.13 22.86
C LEU A 99 2.59 -10.86 23.19
N ASN A 100 1.53 -10.10 23.45
CA ASN A 100 0.20 -10.66 23.72
C ASN A 100 -0.43 -11.30 22.47
N ALA A 101 -0.20 -10.73 21.30
CA ALA A 101 -0.70 -11.26 20.03
C ALA A 101 0.01 -12.54 19.57
N LYS A 102 1.25 -12.79 20.02
CA LYS A 102 2.07 -13.97 19.72
C LYS A 102 2.10 -14.30 18.21
N PRO A 103 2.50 -13.39 17.32
CA PRO A 103 2.71 -13.72 15.94
C PRO A 103 3.96 -14.59 15.74
N ASP A 104 3.98 -15.41 14.70
CA ASP A 104 5.16 -16.14 14.24
C ASP A 104 6.10 -15.25 13.45
N LEU A 105 5.55 -14.22 12.83
CA LEU A 105 6.25 -13.27 11.97
C LEU A 105 5.58 -11.90 12.02
N ILE A 106 6.41 -10.87 12.06
CA ILE A 106 6.01 -9.48 11.79
C ILE A 106 6.66 -9.06 10.47
N PHE A 107 5.96 -8.32 9.63
CA PHE A 107 6.61 -7.67 8.51
C PHE A 107 6.04 -6.27 8.25
N ASP A 108 6.88 -5.43 7.63
CA ASP A 108 6.48 -4.15 7.09
C ASP A 108 6.72 -4.10 5.58
N PHE A 109 5.92 -3.28 4.90
CA PHE A 109 5.99 -3.05 3.46
C PHE A 109 5.91 -1.54 3.19
N GLY A 110 7.00 -0.96 2.71
CA GLY A 110 7.05 0.47 2.47
C GLY A 110 8.46 1.02 2.45
N SER A 111 8.73 2.04 3.27
CA SER A 111 10.06 2.64 3.37
C SER A 111 11.04 1.74 4.13
N VAL A 112 12.24 1.60 3.59
CA VAL A 112 13.37 0.89 4.21
C VAL A 112 14.45 1.85 4.71
N SER A 113 14.04 3.06 5.13
CA SER A 113 14.97 4.04 5.70
C SER A 113 15.52 3.60 7.07
N PRO A 114 16.63 4.19 7.54
CA PRO A 114 17.24 3.83 8.84
C PRO A 114 16.28 3.81 10.02
N THR A 115 15.27 4.68 10.03
CA THR A 115 14.25 4.72 11.08
C THR A 115 13.45 3.42 11.16
N PHE A 116 13.00 2.89 10.01
CA PHE A 116 12.26 1.63 9.95
C PHE A 116 13.15 0.42 10.27
N VAL A 117 14.42 0.46 9.83
CA VAL A 117 15.41 -0.58 10.17
C VAL A 117 15.62 -0.65 11.68
N SER A 118 15.86 0.50 12.32
CA SER A 118 16.07 0.56 13.78
C SER A 118 14.84 0.12 14.56
N LEU A 119 13.63 0.46 14.07
CA LEU A 119 12.39 -0.01 14.69
C LEU A 119 12.27 -1.53 14.60
N ALA A 120 12.47 -2.10 13.42
CA ALA A 120 12.34 -3.54 13.20
C ALA A 120 13.34 -4.32 14.06
N GLN A 121 14.60 -3.87 14.13
CA GLN A 121 15.63 -4.47 14.98
C GLN A 121 15.23 -4.44 16.45
N ARG A 122 14.84 -3.27 16.97
CA ARG A 122 14.42 -3.11 18.36
C ARG A 122 13.23 -4.00 18.72
N VAL A 123 12.20 -4.05 17.88
CA VAL A 123 11.01 -4.90 18.12
C VAL A 123 11.42 -6.37 18.11
N GLN A 124 12.23 -6.81 17.15
CA GLN A 124 12.72 -8.18 17.08
C GLN A 124 13.56 -8.55 18.32
N GLU A 125 14.48 -7.68 18.75
CA GLU A 125 15.31 -7.90 19.94
C GLU A 125 14.49 -7.99 21.24
N GLN A 126 13.47 -7.16 21.37
CA GLN A 126 12.62 -7.10 22.57
C GLN A 126 11.60 -8.23 22.65
N THR A 127 11.14 -8.75 21.51
CA THR A 127 10.08 -9.77 21.47
C THR A 127 10.58 -11.17 21.14
N GLY A 128 11.76 -11.30 20.52
CA GLY A 128 12.23 -12.53 19.91
C GLY A 128 11.49 -12.96 18.65
N ILE A 129 10.53 -12.15 18.17
CA ILE A 129 9.72 -12.46 16.99
C ILE A 129 10.42 -11.93 15.73
N PRO A 130 10.59 -12.76 14.68
CA PRO A 130 11.17 -12.32 13.42
C PRO A 130 10.44 -11.11 12.84
N TYR A 131 11.20 -10.11 12.37
CA TYR A 131 10.64 -8.91 11.76
C TYR A 131 11.33 -8.63 10.42
N LEU A 132 10.60 -8.75 9.32
CA LEU A 132 11.07 -8.52 7.95
C LEU A 132 10.65 -7.15 7.44
N LEU A 133 11.52 -6.52 6.66
CA LEU A 133 11.24 -5.27 5.95
C LEU A 133 11.23 -5.52 4.44
N PHE A 134 10.14 -5.17 3.77
CA PHE A 134 10.00 -5.23 2.32
C PHE A 134 9.88 -3.83 1.74
N ASN A 135 10.63 -3.60 0.65
CA ASN A 135 10.62 -2.32 -0.02
C ASN A 135 9.32 -2.14 -0.83
N GLY A 136 8.52 -1.17 -0.43
CA GLY A 136 7.22 -0.89 -1.04
C GLY A 136 7.29 0.01 -2.28
N ARG A 137 8.45 0.38 -2.81
CA ARG A 137 8.55 1.15 -4.06
C ARG A 137 7.99 0.34 -5.23
N LEU A 138 7.46 1.03 -6.24
CA LEU A 138 6.81 0.38 -7.39
C LEU A 138 7.73 -0.61 -8.09
N ASP A 139 8.99 -0.21 -8.36
CA ASP A 139 10.00 -1.06 -8.99
C ASP A 139 10.45 -2.26 -8.15
N GLN A 140 10.15 -2.26 -6.85
CA GLN A 140 10.49 -3.32 -5.92
C GLN A 140 9.28 -4.19 -5.53
N THR A 141 8.09 -3.86 -6.03
CA THR A 141 6.86 -4.55 -5.62
C THR A 141 6.86 -6.03 -5.98
N ALA A 142 7.14 -6.39 -7.24
CA ALA A 142 7.14 -7.78 -7.66
C ALA A 142 8.23 -8.65 -6.99
N PRO A 143 9.50 -8.22 -6.89
CA PRO A 143 10.51 -8.93 -6.10
C PRO A 143 10.12 -9.10 -4.64
N SER A 144 9.63 -8.03 -3.98
CA SER A 144 9.20 -8.07 -2.57
C SER A 144 8.05 -9.07 -2.35
N LEU A 145 7.11 -9.18 -3.29
CA LEU A 145 6.02 -10.15 -3.22
C LEU A 145 6.54 -11.60 -3.28
N ARG A 146 7.50 -11.89 -4.16
CA ARG A 146 8.10 -13.22 -4.26
C ARG A 146 8.84 -13.61 -2.98
N ASP A 147 9.62 -12.66 -2.43
CA ASP A 147 10.35 -12.89 -1.19
C ASP A 147 9.41 -13.13 -0.01
N LEU A 148 8.36 -12.28 0.11
CA LEU A 148 7.33 -12.44 1.13
C LEU A 148 6.53 -13.73 0.93
N GLY A 149 6.22 -14.09 -0.32
CA GLY A 149 5.54 -15.35 -0.66
C GLY A 149 6.31 -16.58 -0.17
N ARG A 150 7.66 -16.57 -0.29
CA ARG A 150 8.51 -17.62 0.29
C ARG A 150 8.46 -17.62 1.81
N ALA A 151 8.57 -16.45 2.43
CA ALA A 151 8.51 -16.33 3.89
C ALA A 151 7.17 -16.78 4.48
N LEU A 152 6.07 -16.59 3.74
CA LEU A 152 4.72 -16.99 4.15
C LEU A 152 4.33 -18.40 3.69
N GLY A 153 5.12 -19.08 2.85
CA GLY A 153 4.76 -20.38 2.26
C GLY A 153 3.61 -20.32 1.25
N VAL A 154 3.42 -19.17 0.57
CA VAL A 154 2.34 -18.92 -0.42
C VAL A 154 2.91 -18.54 -1.80
N THR A 155 3.93 -19.25 -2.23
CA THR A 155 4.75 -18.91 -3.42
C THR A 155 3.91 -18.81 -4.70
N GLU A 156 2.98 -19.73 -4.95
CA GLU A 156 2.14 -19.71 -6.15
C GLU A 156 1.25 -18.46 -6.20
N ARG A 157 0.65 -18.11 -5.07
CA ARG A 157 -0.17 -16.91 -4.94
C ARG A 157 0.64 -15.64 -5.16
N ALA A 158 1.80 -15.56 -4.51
CA ALA A 158 2.72 -14.44 -4.66
C ALA A 158 3.21 -14.28 -6.10
N GLU A 159 3.51 -15.37 -6.80
CA GLU A 159 3.93 -15.35 -8.19
C GLU A 159 2.82 -14.87 -9.12
N ALA A 160 1.58 -15.30 -8.92
CA ALA A 160 0.43 -14.84 -9.72
C ALA A 160 0.25 -13.31 -9.60
N ILE A 161 0.35 -12.78 -8.38
CA ILE A 161 0.24 -11.34 -8.11
C ILE A 161 1.47 -10.59 -8.68
N ALA A 162 2.68 -11.10 -8.49
CA ALA A 162 3.91 -10.50 -9.02
C ALA A 162 3.89 -10.38 -10.55
N ARG A 163 3.40 -11.40 -11.26
CA ARG A 163 3.23 -11.35 -12.72
C ARG A 163 2.26 -10.25 -13.15
N TYR A 164 1.13 -10.10 -12.48
CA TYR A 164 0.19 -9.03 -12.78
C TYR A 164 0.82 -7.63 -12.59
N VAL A 165 1.66 -7.46 -11.55
CA VAL A 165 2.44 -6.24 -11.35
C VAL A 165 3.39 -6.00 -12.53
N GLU A 166 4.19 -6.99 -12.91
CA GLU A 166 5.14 -6.88 -14.02
C GLU A 166 4.46 -6.67 -15.38
N GLU A 167 3.30 -7.29 -15.61
CA GLU A 167 2.50 -7.08 -16.82
C GLU A 167 1.96 -5.65 -16.88
N THR A 168 1.53 -5.11 -15.73
CA THR A 168 1.11 -3.70 -15.64
C THR A 168 2.26 -2.77 -15.92
N ASP A 169 3.44 -3.01 -15.34
CA ASP A 169 4.63 -2.19 -15.58
C ASP A 169 5.05 -2.21 -17.05
N ARG A 170 5.06 -3.39 -17.67
CA ARG A 170 5.39 -3.54 -19.09
C ARG A 170 4.40 -2.81 -19.99
N LEU A 171 3.09 -2.91 -19.69
CA LEU A 171 2.05 -2.19 -20.43
C LEU A 171 2.27 -0.67 -20.38
N ILE A 172 2.59 -0.14 -19.20
CA ILE A 172 2.88 1.29 -19.03
C ILE A 172 4.10 1.68 -19.85
N ASP A 173 5.19 0.92 -19.77
CA ASP A 173 6.43 1.19 -20.53
C ASP A 173 6.19 1.18 -22.03
N GLU A 174 5.51 0.18 -22.55
CA GLU A 174 5.21 0.05 -23.99
C GLU A 174 4.38 1.23 -24.51
N ARG A 175 3.38 1.66 -23.75
CA ARG A 175 2.45 2.70 -24.19
C ARG A 175 2.96 4.12 -24.01
N LEU A 176 3.89 4.32 -23.08
CA LEU A 176 4.47 5.62 -22.81
C LEU A 176 5.87 5.83 -23.44
N LYS A 177 6.46 4.80 -24.08
CA LYS A 177 7.82 4.88 -24.65
C LYS A 177 8.05 6.09 -25.57
N ASP A 178 7.03 6.45 -26.36
CA ASP A 178 7.09 7.53 -27.34
C ASP A 178 6.38 8.81 -26.84
N LEU A 179 6.10 8.93 -25.54
CA LEU A 179 5.45 10.11 -24.98
C LEU A 179 6.47 11.27 -24.92
N PRO A 180 6.29 12.34 -25.71
CA PRO A 180 7.20 13.48 -25.68
C PRO A 180 7.23 14.14 -24.31
N ALA A 181 8.37 14.65 -23.88
CA ALA A 181 8.50 15.33 -22.60
C ALA A 181 7.49 16.50 -22.44
N GLY A 182 7.25 17.27 -23.50
CA GLY A 182 6.29 18.39 -23.50
C GLY A 182 4.82 17.97 -23.49
N ALA A 183 4.51 16.67 -23.71
CA ALA A 183 3.15 16.15 -23.63
C ALA A 183 2.79 15.61 -22.23
N ARG A 184 3.77 15.51 -21.33
CA ARG A 184 3.56 15.02 -19.98
C ARG A 184 2.68 15.97 -19.19
N LYS A 185 1.65 15.41 -18.55
CA LYS A 185 0.68 16.16 -17.73
C LYS A 185 1.30 16.52 -16.37
N ARG A 186 1.06 17.74 -15.93
CA ARG A 186 1.51 18.29 -14.65
C ARG A 186 0.47 17.96 -13.58
N VAL A 187 0.82 17.11 -12.62
CA VAL A 187 -0.10 16.53 -11.64
C VAL A 187 0.27 16.96 -10.24
N TYR A 188 -0.72 17.42 -9.49
CA TYR A 188 -0.65 17.67 -8.07
C TYR A 188 -1.44 16.63 -7.30
N LEU A 189 -0.83 15.96 -6.32
CA LEU A 189 -1.53 15.08 -5.38
C LEU A 189 -1.95 15.91 -4.16
N ALA A 190 -3.24 16.26 -4.10
CA ALA A 190 -3.80 16.98 -2.97
C ALA A 190 -4.19 16.01 -1.85
N ARG A 191 -3.63 16.20 -0.66
CA ARG A 191 -3.89 15.39 0.53
C ARG A 191 -4.49 16.27 1.62
N GLN A 192 -5.20 15.65 2.57
CA GLN A 192 -5.94 16.30 3.63
C GLN A 192 -7.16 17.13 3.14
N PRO A 193 -8.09 17.49 4.02
CA PRO A 193 -9.31 18.21 3.65
C PRO A 193 -9.10 19.58 3.04
N ASN A 194 -7.95 20.22 3.32
CA ASN A 194 -7.59 21.51 2.71
C ASN A 194 -6.79 21.38 1.40
N GLY A 195 -6.39 20.15 1.02
CA GLY A 195 -5.59 19.89 -0.17
C GLY A 195 -4.14 20.38 -0.13
N LEU A 196 -3.67 20.92 0.98
CA LEU A 196 -2.35 21.58 1.12
C LEU A 196 -1.26 20.68 1.74
N GLU A 197 -1.45 19.39 1.74
CA GLU A 197 -0.39 18.42 2.01
C GLU A 197 -0.17 17.59 0.74
N THR A 198 1.08 17.29 0.40
CA THR A 198 1.43 16.51 -0.80
C THR A 198 2.70 15.69 -0.59
N GLY A 199 2.91 14.69 -1.47
CA GLY A 199 4.19 14.01 -1.57
C GLY A 199 5.12 14.75 -2.53
N LEU A 200 6.33 15.03 -2.08
CA LEU A 200 7.36 15.65 -2.91
C LEU A 200 7.93 14.64 -3.92
N THR A 201 8.53 15.15 -5.00
CA THR A 201 9.24 14.35 -6.01
C THR A 201 10.18 13.32 -5.36
N GLY A 202 10.11 12.07 -5.78
CA GLY A 202 10.85 10.94 -5.21
C GLY A 202 10.25 10.33 -3.93
N SER A 203 9.09 10.83 -3.47
CA SER A 203 8.31 10.20 -2.40
C SER A 203 7.65 8.91 -2.88
N ILE A 204 7.61 7.89 -2.04
CA ILE A 204 6.82 6.67 -2.28
C ILE A 204 5.32 6.98 -2.48
N ASN A 205 4.83 8.09 -1.94
CA ASN A 205 3.43 8.50 -2.01
C ASN A 205 3.05 9.07 -3.39
N THR A 206 4.03 9.56 -4.17
CA THR A 206 3.80 10.23 -5.46
C THR A 206 4.54 9.62 -6.64
N GLU A 207 5.45 8.67 -6.44
CA GLU A 207 6.17 8.00 -7.53
C GLU A 207 5.24 7.37 -8.59
N ILE A 208 4.01 7.04 -8.19
CA ILE A 208 2.97 6.51 -9.08
C ILE A 208 2.59 7.52 -10.18
N ILE A 209 2.65 8.83 -9.91
CA ILE A 209 2.38 9.89 -10.90
C ILE A 209 3.44 9.86 -11.98
N GLU A 210 4.70 9.80 -11.58
CA GLU A 210 5.84 9.78 -12.50
C GLU A 210 5.87 8.48 -13.30
N ARG A 211 5.58 7.35 -12.64
CA ARG A 211 5.48 6.04 -13.28
C ARG A 211 4.33 5.96 -14.31
N ALA A 212 3.23 6.68 -14.07
CA ALA A 212 2.11 6.82 -15.02
C ALA A 212 2.38 7.85 -16.14
N GLY A 213 3.59 8.37 -16.25
CA GLY A 213 3.99 9.32 -17.28
C GLY A 213 3.69 10.78 -16.96
N GLY A 214 3.15 11.09 -15.78
CA GLY A 214 2.93 12.47 -15.32
C GLY A 214 4.21 13.14 -14.81
N ILE A 215 4.09 14.41 -14.51
CA ILE A 215 5.09 15.21 -13.78
C ILE A 215 4.47 15.53 -12.42
N ASN A 216 5.06 15.03 -11.34
CA ASN A 216 4.70 15.53 -10.00
C ASN A 216 5.20 16.95 -9.87
N VAL A 217 4.27 17.92 -9.78
CA VAL A 217 4.62 19.35 -9.72
C VAL A 217 5.22 19.78 -8.38
N ALA A 218 5.02 18.99 -7.33
CA ALA A 218 5.56 19.25 -6.01
C ALA A 218 7.07 18.93 -5.96
N GLU A 219 7.85 19.81 -6.57
CA GLU A 219 9.29 19.68 -6.62
C GLU A 219 9.92 19.84 -5.23
N ARG A 220 11.01 19.16 -5.06
CA ARG A 220 11.80 19.17 -3.83
C ARG A 220 12.84 20.26 -3.90
N SER A 221 12.84 21.18 -2.94
CA SER A 221 13.90 22.20 -2.84
C SER A 221 15.19 21.65 -2.23
N THR A 222 15.11 20.72 -1.29
CA THR A 222 16.27 20.07 -0.63
C THR A 222 15.87 18.73 0.02
N GLY A 223 16.82 17.84 0.25
CA GLY A 223 16.64 16.62 1.03
C GLY A 223 15.97 15.44 0.26
N ARG A 224 15.58 14.36 0.97
CA ARG A 224 14.90 13.19 0.40
C ARG A 224 13.39 13.44 0.32
N GLY A 225 12.74 12.93 -0.74
CA GLY A 225 11.30 13.03 -0.92
C GLY A 225 10.51 12.47 0.27
N GLY A 226 9.47 13.18 0.64
CA GLY A 226 8.58 12.85 1.76
C GLY A 226 7.24 13.52 1.55
N ILE A 227 6.46 13.62 2.61
CA ILE A 227 5.22 14.38 2.65
C ILE A 227 5.53 15.77 3.22
N ALA A 228 4.98 16.80 2.61
CA ALA A 228 5.14 18.19 3.05
C ALA A 228 3.82 18.95 3.01
N ASN A 229 3.68 19.91 3.92
CA ASN A 229 2.68 20.96 3.81
C ASN A 229 3.19 22.04 2.86
N VAL A 230 2.30 22.53 2.01
CA VAL A 230 2.58 23.57 1.01
C VAL A 230 1.56 24.68 1.14
N SER A 231 1.88 25.86 0.58
CA SER A 231 0.92 26.95 0.53
C SER A 231 0.14 26.95 -0.79
N ILE A 232 -0.99 27.63 -0.83
CA ILE A 232 -1.78 27.75 -2.06
C ILE A 232 -1.00 28.53 -3.14
N GLU A 233 -0.19 29.49 -2.75
CA GLU A 233 0.68 30.25 -3.66
C GLU A 233 1.70 29.34 -4.35
N GLN A 234 2.22 28.35 -3.63
CA GLN A 234 3.11 27.33 -4.22
C GLN A 234 2.35 26.47 -5.24
N VAL A 235 1.11 26.05 -4.93
CA VAL A 235 0.29 25.29 -5.87
C VAL A 235 -0.04 26.11 -7.12
N LEU A 236 -0.38 27.39 -6.94
CA LEU A 236 -0.62 28.34 -8.05
C LEU A 236 0.64 28.51 -8.92
N ALA A 237 1.81 28.67 -8.30
CA ALA A 237 3.08 28.76 -9.02
C ALA A 237 3.43 27.48 -9.79
N TRP A 238 3.08 26.33 -9.25
CA TRP A 238 3.24 25.04 -9.93
C TRP A 238 2.26 24.86 -11.08
N ALA A 239 1.13 25.56 -11.10
CA ALA A 239 0.11 25.50 -12.15
C ALA A 239 -0.17 24.08 -12.67
N PRO A 240 -0.68 23.16 -11.84
CA PRO A 240 -0.97 21.80 -12.27
C PRO A 240 -2.12 21.74 -13.29
N ASP A 241 -1.98 20.85 -14.30
CA ASP A 241 -3.04 20.54 -15.27
C ASP A 241 -4.12 19.63 -14.67
N THR A 242 -3.74 18.86 -13.69
CA THR A 242 -4.59 17.83 -13.06
C THR A 242 -4.32 17.79 -11.57
N ILE A 243 -5.39 17.74 -10.79
CA ILE A 243 -5.33 17.45 -9.37
C ILE A 243 -5.91 16.05 -9.14
N ILE A 244 -5.20 15.24 -8.40
CA ILE A 244 -5.68 13.96 -7.88
C ILE A 244 -5.75 14.08 -6.36
N THR A 245 -6.85 13.65 -5.78
CA THR A 245 -7.02 13.58 -4.32
C THR A 245 -7.64 12.25 -3.93
N TRP A 246 -7.44 11.83 -2.70
CA TRP A 246 -8.20 10.75 -2.08
C TRP A 246 -9.11 11.28 -0.96
N ASP A 247 -9.06 12.57 -0.66
CA ASP A 247 -9.91 13.20 0.36
C ASP A 247 -11.25 13.64 -0.23
N ALA A 248 -12.33 13.06 0.28
CA ALA A 248 -13.67 13.32 -0.23
C ALA A 248 -14.16 14.74 0.11
N ASN A 249 -13.71 15.31 1.23
CA ASN A 249 -14.11 16.68 1.61
C ASN A 249 -13.45 17.70 0.69
N PHE A 250 -12.13 17.53 0.44
CA PHE A 250 -11.44 18.38 -0.53
C PHE A 250 -12.07 18.26 -1.91
N PHE A 251 -12.31 17.03 -2.40
CA PHE A 251 -12.93 16.81 -3.71
C PHE A 251 -14.30 17.48 -3.85
N ALA A 252 -15.13 17.43 -2.80
CA ALA A 252 -16.45 18.02 -2.80
C ALA A 252 -16.43 19.56 -2.77
N GLN A 253 -15.46 20.15 -2.07
CA GLN A 253 -15.43 21.59 -1.81
C GLN A 253 -14.62 22.39 -2.84
N VAL A 254 -13.53 21.80 -3.37
CA VAL A 254 -12.56 22.51 -4.22
C VAL A 254 -13.17 23.16 -5.47
N PRO A 255 -14.22 22.65 -6.13
CA PRO A 255 -14.78 23.29 -7.32
C PRO A 255 -15.40 24.67 -7.04
N ASP A 256 -15.86 24.91 -5.82
CA ASP A 256 -16.55 26.11 -5.40
C ASP A 256 -15.69 26.96 -4.44
N ASP A 257 -14.45 26.54 -4.18
CA ASP A 257 -13.52 27.24 -3.29
C ASP A 257 -12.82 28.38 -4.05
N PRO A 258 -13.05 29.66 -3.66
CA PRO A 258 -12.45 30.81 -4.34
C PRO A 258 -10.92 30.85 -4.24
N VAL A 259 -10.34 30.22 -3.22
CA VAL A 259 -8.89 30.13 -3.02
C VAL A 259 -8.24 29.24 -4.09
N TRP A 260 -8.94 28.18 -4.50
CA TRP A 260 -8.47 27.23 -5.50
C TRP A 260 -8.90 27.57 -6.94
N ALA A 261 -9.82 28.51 -7.11
CA ALA A 261 -10.44 28.83 -8.43
C ALA A 261 -9.42 29.22 -9.51
N ALA A 262 -8.30 29.85 -9.12
CA ALA A 262 -7.24 30.27 -10.05
C ALA A 262 -6.26 29.13 -10.43
N VAL A 263 -6.35 27.97 -9.81
CA VAL A 263 -5.51 26.81 -10.16
C VAL A 263 -6.00 26.21 -11.48
N PRO A 264 -5.15 26.05 -12.52
CA PRO A 264 -5.57 25.59 -13.84
C PRO A 264 -6.38 24.30 -13.83
N ALA A 265 -6.02 23.32 -13.01
CA ALA A 265 -6.74 22.07 -12.85
C ALA A 265 -8.18 22.28 -12.35
N VAL A 266 -8.42 23.22 -11.44
CA VAL A 266 -9.75 23.55 -10.91
C VAL A 266 -10.56 24.29 -11.96
N ALA A 267 -10.00 25.34 -12.56
CA ALA A 267 -10.64 26.12 -13.63
C ALA A 267 -11.09 25.25 -14.81
N ASN A 268 -10.28 24.23 -15.16
CA ASN A 268 -10.55 23.28 -16.24
C ASN A 268 -11.32 22.03 -15.79
N ARG A 269 -11.80 21.95 -14.55
CA ARG A 269 -12.55 20.81 -13.98
C ARG A 269 -11.78 19.48 -14.07
N ARG A 270 -10.47 19.53 -13.88
CA ARG A 270 -9.58 18.37 -13.89
C ARG A 270 -9.12 18.01 -12.47
N VAL A 271 -10.06 17.96 -11.56
CA VAL A 271 -9.89 17.43 -10.21
C VAL A 271 -10.57 16.06 -10.13
N PHE A 272 -9.85 15.05 -9.68
CA PHE A 272 -10.32 13.67 -9.65
C PHE A 272 -10.12 13.06 -8.27
N GLN A 273 -11.11 12.31 -7.82
CA GLN A 273 -11.01 11.53 -6.59
C GLN A 273 -10.51 10.13 -6.91
N GLY A 274 -9.33 9.77 -6.42
CA GLY A 274 -8.80 8.42 -6.54
C GLY A 274 -9.64 7.40 -5.77
N PRO A 275 -9.90 6.22 -6.37
CA PRO A 275 -10.65 5.17 -5.70
C PRO A 275 -10.03 4.75 -4.38
N ARG A 276 -10.88 4.46 -3.37
CA ARG A 276 -10.44 4.13 -2.01
C ARG A 276 -10.99 2.82 -1.46
N LEU A 277 -11.97 2.20 -2.11
CA LEU A 277 -12.62 0.99 -1.62
C LEU A 277 -12.04 -0.27 -2.29
N PRO A 278 -11.80 -1.33 -1.50
CA PRO A 278 -11.71 -1.32 -0.02
C PRO A 278 -10.44 -0.65 0.48
N PHE A 279 -9.42 -0.49 -0.36
CA PHE A 279 -8.13 0.11 -0.06
C PHE A 279 -7.74 1.13 -1.12
N GLY A 280 -7.05 2.21 -0.72
CA GLY A 280 -6.66 3.28 -1.62
C GLY A 280 -5.79 2.81 -2.80
N TRP A 281 -6.12 3.26 -4.02
CA TRP A 281 -5.40 2.87 -5.23
C TRP A 281 -4.11 3.66 -5.47
N ILE A 282 -3.94 4.80 -4.81
CA ILE A 282 -2.82 5.72 -5.06
C ILE A 282 -1.92 5.79 -3.83
N ASP A 283 -2.52 6.17 -2.71
CA ASP A 283 -1.87 6.51 -1.45
C ASP A 283 -2.84 6.22 -0.29
N ALA A 284 -2.39 6.38 0.94
CA ALA A 284 -3.17 6.20 2.17
C ALA A 284 -3.81 4.79 2.35
N PRO A 285 -3.02 3.69 2.36
CA PRO A 285 -1.56 3.63 2.33
C PRO A 285 -1.00 3.40 0.91
N PRO A 286 0.26 3.81 0.62
CA PRO A 286 0.95 3.44 -0.60
C PRO A 286 1.36 1.96 -0.54
N SER A 287 0.51 1.09 -1.07
CA SER A 287 0.66 -0.36 -1.03
C SER A 287 0.55 -0.99 -2.41
N ILE A 288 0.39 -2.29 -2.48
CA ILE A 288 0.24 -3.10 -3.71
C ILE A 288 -0.92 -2.64 -4.61
N ASN A 289 -1.94 -1.99 -4.04
CA ASN A 289 -3.07 -1.43 -4.80
C ASN A 289 -2.66 -0.33 -5.78
N ARG A 290 -1.47 0.23 -5.64
CA ARG A 290 -0.91 1.15 -6.63
C ARG A 290 -0.75 0.52 -8.01
N THR A 291 -0.78 -0.81 -8.12
CA THR A 291 -0.79 -1.51 -9.40
C THR A 291 -2.03 -1.17 -10.23
N ILE A 292 -3.22 -1.21 -9.65
CA ILE A 292 -4.43 -0.75 -10.36
C ILE A 292 -4.48 0.78 -10.43
N GLY A 293 -4.01 1.46 -9.39
CA GLY A 293 -3.88 2.91 -9.37
C GLY A 293 -3.04 3.46 -10.53
N LEU A 294 -1.96 2.75 -10.89
CA LEU A 294 -1.11 3.08 -12.01
C LEU A 294 -1.86 3.00 -13.34
N ARG A 295 -2.67 1.93 -13.55
CA ARG A 295 -3.53 1.80 -14.73
C ARG A 295 -4.58 2.92 -14.80
N TRP A 296 -5.19 3.23 -13.65
CA TRP A 296 -6.18 4.30 -13.56
C TRP A 296 -5.59 5.68 -13.86
N ILE A 297 -4.44 6.03 -13.25
CA ILE A 297 -3.79 7.33 -13.50
C ILE A 297 -3.36 7.44 -14.96
N ALA A 298 -2.74 6.40 -15.52
CA ALA A 298 -2.32 6.40 -16.91
C ALA A 298 -3.51 6.60 -17.88
N GLY A 299 -4.62 5.91 -17.65
CA GLY A 299 -5.86 6.11 -18.41
C GLY A 299 -6.49 7.49 -18.23
N LEU A 300 -6.38 8.07 -17.04
CA LEU A 300 -6.84 9.42 -16.75
C LEU A 300 -6.03 10.50 -17.48
N LEU A 301 -4.71 10.32 -17.52
CA LEU A 301 -3.78 11.29 -18.14
C LEU A 301 -3.71 11.15 -19.66
N TYR A 302 -3.81 9.90 -20.18
CA TYR A 302 -3.60 9.57 -21.58
C TYR A 302 -4.65 8.55 -22.10
N PRO A 303 -5.95 8.92 -22.12
CA PRO A 303 -7.02 7.98 -22.47
C PRO A 303 -6.87 7.38 -23.87
N GLU A 304 -6.25 8.11 -24.81
CA GLU A 304 -5.97 7.64 -26.16
C GLU A 304 -4.92 6.50 -26.20
N ARG A 305 -4.07 6.43 -25.18
CA ARG A 305 -3.05 5.38 -25.04
C ARG A 305 -3.52 4.21 -24.16
N PHE A 306 -4.50 4.45 -23.30
CA PHE A 306 -5.06 3.48 -22.35
C PHE A 306 -6.58 3.42 -22.51
N PRO A 307 -7.07 2.84 -23.62
CA PRO A 307 -8.50 2.84 -23.97
C PRO A 307 -9.32 1.80 -23.20
N GLU A 308 -8.70 1.00 -22.32
CA GLU A 308 -9.40 -0.05 -21.59
C GLU A 308 -10.46 0.52 -20.64
N ASP A 309 -11.59 -0.16 -20.56
CA ASP A 309 -12.60 0.15 -19.55
C ASP A 309 -12.05 -0.15 -18.15
N ILE A 310 -11.87 0.91 -17.37
CA ILE A 310 -11.38 0.79 -15.99
C ILE A 310 -12.29 -0.07 -15.11
N ARG A 311 -13.57 -0.21 -15.46
CA ARG A 311 -14.51 -1.09 -14.73
C ARG A 311 -14.13 -2.56 -14.91
N ALA A 312 -13.82 -2.95 -16.15
CA ALA A 312 -13.35 -4.31 -16.45
C ALA A 312 -12.02 -4.60 -15.76
N VAL A 313 -11.06 -3.66 -15.85
CA VAL A 313 -9.75 -3.76 -15.17
C VAL A 313 -9.93 -3.89 -13.65
N ALA A 314 -10.82 -3.10 -13.05
CA ALA A 314 -11.08 -3.14 -11.61
C ALA A 314 -11.70 -4.47 -11.17
N ARG A 315 -12.63 -5.02 -11.95
CA ARG A 315 -13.25 -6.32 -11.67
C ARG A 315 -12.22 -7.44 -11.65
N ASP A 316 -11.35 -7.50 -12.66
CA ASP A 316 -10.30 -8.51 -12.75
C ASP A 316 -9.26 -8.36 -11.65
N PHE A 317 -8.87 -7.13 -11.33
CA PHE A 317 -7.98 -6.83 -10.21
C PHE A 317 -8.58 -7.31 -8.88
N ILE A 318 -9.83 -6.96 -8.58
CA ILE A 318 -10.49 -7.32 -7.33
C ILE A 318 -10.62 -8.83 -7.20
N ARG A 319 -10.99 -9.52 -8.30
CA ARG A 319 -11.04 -10.99 -8.32
C ARG A 319 -9.67 -11.60 -8.01
N LEU A 320 -8.61 -11.11 -8.64
CA LEU A 320 -7.27 -11.64 -8.46
C LEU A 320 -6.69 -11.26 -7.08
N PHE A 321 -6.77 -10.00 -6.68
CA PHE A 321 -6.10 -9.51 -5.47
C PHE A 321 -6.93 -9.76 -4.21
N TYR A 322 -8.23 -9.52 -4.24
CA TYR A 322 -9.07 -9.62 -3.04
C TYR A 322 -9.87 -10.91 -2.96
N GLN A 323 -9.78 -11.77 -4.00
CA GLN A 323 -10.51 -13.05 -4.08
C GLN A 323 -12.02 -12.83 -3.91
N ALA A 324 -12.53 -11.70 -4.39
CA ALA A 324 -13.93 -11.28 -4.25
C ALA A 324 -14.54 -10.94 -5.62
N GLU A 325 -15.83 -11.24 -5.76
CA GLU A 325 -16.62 -10.77 -6.88
C GLU A 325 -17.31 -9.47 -6.51
N VAL A 326 -17.42 -8.56 -7.47
CA VAL A 326 -18.08 -7.26 -7.28
C VAL A 326 -19.20 -7.06 -8.29
N THR A 327 -20.30 -6.50 -7.80
CA THR A 327 -21.45 -6.09 -8.63
C THR A 327 -21.16 -4.76 -9.31
N ASP A 328 -21.98 -4.41 -10.34
CA ASP A 328 -21.89 -3.11 -10.99
C ASP A 328 -22.13 -1.95 -10.02
N ALA A 329 -23.06 -2.08 -9.09
CA ALA A 329 -23.33 -1.08 -8.06
C ALA A 329 -22.13 -0.90 -7.10
N GLN A 330 -21.40 -1.96 -6.80
CA GLN A 330 -20.16 -1.88 -6.00
C GLN A 330 -19.04 -1.19 -6.80
N LEU A 331 -18.91 -1.49 -8.10
CA LEU A 331 -17.94 -0.80 -8.97
C LEU A 331 -18.27 0.69 -9.11
N ASP A 332 -19.56 1.07 -9.19
CA ASP A 332 -19.98 2.47 -9.21
C ASP A 332 -19.51 3.21 -7.95
N ARG A 333 -19.63 2.58 -6.79
CA ARG A 333 -19.14 3.16 -5.53
C ARG A 333 -17.61 3.25 -5.45
N ILE A 334 -16.89 2.22 -5.94
CA ILE A 334 -15.42 2.24 -6.00
C ILE A 334 -14.93 3.39 -6.89
N LEU A 335 -15.57 3.59 -8.04
CA LEU A 335 -15.16 4.53 -9.07
C LEU A 335 -15.85 5.90 -8.96
N ALA A 336 -16.62 6.15 -7.90
CA ALA A 336 -17.26 7.44 -7.66
C ALA A 336 -16.18 8.56 -7.59
N GLY A 337 -16.34 9.60 -8.42
CA GLY A 337 -15.39 10.71 -8.53
C GLY A 337 -14.11 10.41 -9.32
N ALA A 338 -13.89 9.16 -9.72
CA ALA A 338 -12.68 8.71 -10.43
C ALA A 338 -12.68 9.00 -11.93
N GLN A 339 -13.81 9.45 -12.49
CA GLN A 339 -13.96 9.76 -13.92
C GLN A 339 -14.22 11.25 -14.17
N PRO A 340 -13.84 11.78 -15.35
CA PRO A 340 -14.17 13.15 -15.73
C PRO A 340 -15.69 13.38 -15.68
N GLY A 341 -16.12 14.42 -14.94
CA GLY A 341 -17.55 14.77 -14.83
C GLY A 341 -18.36 13.97 -13.81
N GLY A 342 -17.75 13.07 -13.08
CA GLY A 342 -18.38 12.28 -12.02
C GLY A 342 -18.66 13.09 -10.77
N ARG A 343 -19.62 14.04 -10.84
CA ARG A 343 -20.34 14.44 -9.63
C ARG A 343 -21.26 13.28 -9.29
N GLY A 344 -21.07 12.67 -8.13
CA GLY A 344 -22.02 11.72 -7.61
C GLY A 344 -23.43 12.35 -7.67
N ARG A 345 -24.31 11.71 -8.43
CA ARG A 345 -25.74 11.97 -8.38
C ARG A 345 -26.32 11.42 -7.10
#